data_67d6e58fc0a695d8927c1f5bb7b352c5
#
_entry.id   67d6e58fc0a695d8927c1f5bb7b352c5
#
_cell.length_a   1.000
_cell.length_b   1.000
_cell.length_c   1.000
_cell.angle_alpha   90.00
_cell.angle_beta   90.00
_cell.angle_gamma   90.00
#
_symmetry.space_group_name_H-M   'P 1'
#
loop_
_entity.id
_entity.type
_entity.pdbx_description
1 polymer ?
#
loop_
_entity_poly.entity_id
_entity_poly.type
_entity_poly.pdbx_seq_one_letter_code
_entity_poly.pdbx_strand_id
1 'polypeptide(L)'
;MLKGINAFIRLIRWPNLVFIFLTQVLFEFTVIVPAFNEAGKPPNLSGGYIYLLALSSVLIAAGGNIINDYFDINIDLVNKPGKVIISKYIHRHWAILWHIVLSLCGVLLGIFIELRTHAYLLGLTNLACVVLLFIYSIVLKRKPLSGNIVIALLTAWTVLVVTFAETNVLFAEGSVLPISKITRLTFLYAGFAFILALVREVIKDMEDVNGDSRYGCRTFPILFGLNAARIFVAVWLVVLLALLAIMTIYVLQFGWWLSALYCTVLLILPSIKLFKKLFKSNDGKDFHAMSSLVKWIMLAGILTMLFLVLHI
;
A
#
# COMPACT_ATOMS: atom_id res chain seq x y z
N MET A 1 -29.05 7.71 10.65
CA MET A 1 -27.96 6.80 11.10
C MET A 1 -27.27 6.09 9.95
N LEU A 2 -27.94 5.34 9.11
CA LEU A 2 -27.34 4.61 7.95
C LEU A 2 -26.55 5.49 6.98
N LYS A 3 -27.01 6.74 6.69
CA LYS A 3 -26.27 7.68 5.81
C LYS A 3 -24.90 8.09 6.39
N GLY A 4 -24.80 8.25 7.72
CA GLY A 4 -23.54 8.59 8.39
C GLY A 4 -22.53 7.44 8.40
N ILE A 5 -23.00 6.21 8.64
CA ILE A 5 -22.14 5.00 8.60
C ILE A 5 -21.58 4.79 7.20
N ASN A 6 -22.41 4.90 6.17
CA ASN A 6 -21.95 4.76 4.78
C ASN A 6 -20.96 5.87 4.39
N ALA A 7 -21.19 7.12 4.87
CA ALA A 7 -20.26 8.21 4.67
C ALA A 7 -18.91 7.93 5.34
N PHE A 8 -18.90 7.43 6.59
CA PHE A 8 -17.68 7.07 7.30
C PHE A 8 -16.89 5.94 6.60
N ILE A 9 -17.57 4.85 6.18
CA ILE A 9 -16.94 3.73 5.44
C ILE A 9 -16.28 4.23 4.14
N ARG A 10 -16.92 5.16 3.43
CA ARG A 10 -16.33 5.77 2.23
C ARG A 10 -15.16 6.68 2.56
N LEU A 11 -15.24 7.45 3.66
CA LEU A 11 -14.18 8.36 4.10
C LEU A 11 -12.88 7.62 4.46
N ILE A 12 -12.98 6.50 5.16
CA ILE A 12 -11.81 5.66 5.49
C ILE A 12 -11.25 4.91 4.28
N ARG A 13 -11.92 4.96 3.12
CA ARG A 13 -11.52 4.24 1.88
C ARG A 13 -11.37 2.74 2.10
N TRP A 14 -12.39 2.09 2.70
CA TRP A 14 -12.36 0.70 3.14
C TRP A 14 -11.73 -0.32 2.17
N PRO A 15 -11.87 -0.21 0.80
CA PRO A 15 -11.23 -1.19 -0.08
C PRO A 15 -9.70 -1.17 0.00
N ASN A 16 -9.09 0.01 0.26
CA ASN A 16 -7.64 0.11 0.44
C ASN A 16 -7.22 -0.53 1.77
N LEU A 17 -8.06 -0.41 2.81
CA LEU A 17 -7.80 -1.02 4.13
C LEU A 17 -7.84 -2.55 4.06
N VAL A 18 -8.74 -3.11 3.25
CA VAL A 18 -8.78 -4.57 2.98
C VAL A 18 -7.47 -5.03 2.34
N PHE A 19 -6.88 -4.25 1.43
CA PHE A 19 -5.59 -4.61 0.82
C PHE A 19 -4.47 -4.68 1.88
N ILE A 20 -4.42 -3.72 2.80
CA ILE A 20 -3.43 -3.71 3.90
C ILE A 20 -3.61 -4.98 4.76
N PHE A 21 -4.83 -5.25 5.20
CA PHE A 21 -5.15 -6.41 6.01
C PHE A 21 -4.77 -7.72 5.32
N LEU A 22 -5.22 -7.90 4.07
CA LEU A 22 -4.93 -9.11 3.29
C LEU A 22 -3.43 -9.29 3.07
N THR A 23 -2.70 -8.22 2.74
CA THR A 23 -1.25 -8.27 2.52
C THR A 23 -0.54 -8.82 3.74
N GLN A 24 -0.81 -8.28 4.92
CA GLN A 24 -0.13 -8.67 6.15
C GLN A 24 -0.50 -10.09 6.57
N VAL A 25 -1.79 -10.42 6.56
CA VAL A 25 -2.28 -11.75 6.96
C VAL A 25 -1.78 -12.82 5.99
N LEU A 26 -1.88 -12.60 4.68
CA LEU A 26 -1.38 -13.56 3.71
C LEU A 26 0.13 -13.74 3.82
N PHE A 27 0.90 -12.64 3.94
CA PHE A 27 2.35 -12.72 4.06
C PHE A 27 2.79 -13.52 5.30
N GLU A 28 2.13 -13.31 6.43
CA GLU A 28 2.37 -14.10 7.64
C GLU A 28 2.14 -15.59 7.38
N PHE A 29 0.96 -15.97 6.89
CA PHE A 29 0.59 -17.37 6.74
C PHE A 29 1.27 -18.09 5.59
N THR A 30 1.74 -17.38 4.57
CA THR A 30 2.35 -17.99 3.38
C THR A 30 3.88 -17.92 3.36
N VAL A 31 4.48 -17.02 4.15
CA VAL A 31 5.94 -16.83 4.16
C VAL A 31 6.52 -17.07 5.56
N ILE A 32 6.02 -16.33 6.57
CA ILE A 32 6.62 -16.35 7.91
C ILE A 32 6.34 -17.67 8.60
N VAL A 33 5.06 -18.03 8.78
CA VAL A 33 4.66 -19.26 9.50
C VAL A 33 5.30 -20.52 8.92
N PRO A 34 5.28 -20.76 7.58
CA PRO A 34 5.95 -21.94 7.02
C PRO A 34 7.45 -21.96 7.29
N ALA A 35 8.14 -20.82 7.12
CA ALA A 35 9.58 -20.72 7.36
C ALA A 35 9.97 -20.98 8.83
N PHE A 36 9.14 -20.54 9.77
CA PHE A 36 9.34 -20.77 11.20
C PHE A 36 9.02 -22.23 11.59
N ASN A 37 8.00 -22.83 10.99
CA ASN A 37 7.65 -24.23 11.20
C ASN A 37 8.77 -25.18 10.71
N GLU A 38 9.41 -24.89 9.55
CA GLU A 38 10.59 -25.62 9.07
C GLU A 38 11.71 -25.62 10.12
N ALA A 39 11.85 -24.55 10.89
CA ALA A 39 12.87 -24.42 11.94
C ALA A 39 12.41 -24.88 13.33
N GLY A 40 11.17 -25.36 13.47
CA GLY A 40 10.61 -25.81 14.76
C GLY A 40 10.41 -24.69 15.79
N LYS A 41 10.25 -23.43 15.36
CA LYS A 41 10.06 -22.27 16.24
C LYS A 41 8.74 -21.57 15.92
N PRO A 42 8.00 -21.04 16.91
CA PRO A 42 6.85 -20.20 16.66
C PRO A 42 7.29 -18.78 16.27
N PRO A 43 6.59 -18.10 15.33
CA PRO A 43 6.81 -16.67 15.06
C PRO A 43 6.30 -15.80 16.22
N ASN A 44 6.85 -14.59 16.36
CA ASN A 44 6.41 -13.60 17.35
C ASN A 44 4.93 -13.24 17.21
N LEU A 45 4.46 -13.16 15.96
CA LEU A 45 3.08 -12.80 15.65
C LEU A 45 2.10 -14.00 15.79
N SER A 46 2.55 -15.14 16.32
CA SER A 46 1.70 -16.29 16.63
C SER A 46 0.59 -15.92 17.63
N GLY A 47 -0.38 -16.83 17.85
CA GLY A 47 -1.45 -16.61 18.84
C GLY A 47 -2.39 -15.45 18.51
N GLY A 48 -2.44 -15.02 17.26
CA GLY A 48 -3.36 -13.98 16.81
C GLY A 48 -2.80 -12.55 16.79
N TYR A 49 -1.55 -12.33 17.20
CA TYR A 49 -0.93 -10.99 17.16
C TYR A 49 -0.83 -10.41 15.75
N ILE A 50 -0.75 -11.25 14.70
CA ILE A 50 -0.83 -10.79 13.31
C ILE A 50 -2.12 -10.01 13.00
N TYR A 51 -3.26 -10.45 13.54
CA TYR A 51 -4.53 -9.74 13.33
C TYR A 51 -4.54 -8.40 14.05
N LEU A 52 -3.90 -8.28 15.21
CA LEU A 52 -3.74 -7.02 15.92
C LEU A 52 -2.78 -6.07 15.18
N LEU A 53 -1.70 -6.60 14.59
CA LEU A 53 -0.79 -5.82 13.73
C LEU A 53 -1.52 -5.30 12.50
N ALA A 54 -2.28 -6.15 11.82
CA ALA A 54 -3.08 -5.77 10.65
C ALA A 54 -4.14 -4.73 11.02
N LEU A 55 -4.81 -4.90 12.16
CA LEU A 55 -5.77 -3.92 12.68
C LEU A 55 -5.10 -2.58 12.97
N SER A 56 -3.93 -2.60 13.63
CA SER A 56 -3.14 -1.40 13.90
C SER A 56 -2.81 -0.63 12.62
N SER A 57 -2.30 -1.32 11.59
CA SER A 57 -1.98 -0.74 10.28
C SER A 57 -3.23 -0.18 9.59
N VAL A 58 -4.34 -0.88 9.66
CA VAL A 58 -5.65 -0.45 9.13
C VAL A 58 -6.14 0.82 9.81
N LEU A 59 -6.04 0.91 11.14
CA LEU A 59 -6.45 2.08 11.91
C LEU A 59 -5.61 3.31 11.56
N ILE A 60 -4.28 3.16 11.47
CA ILE A 60 -3.36 4.23 11.07
C ILE A 60 -3.69 4.71 9.65
N ALA A 61 -3.87 3.79 8.70
CA ALA A 61 -4.21 4.13 7.32
C ALA A 61 -5.60 4.80 7.20
N ALA A 62 -6.58 4.36 8.00
CA ALA A 62 -7.90 4.98 8.07
C ALA A 62 -7.80 6.42 8.58
N GLY A 63 -7.06 6.65 9.67
CA GLY A 63 -6.76 7.98 10.20
C GLY A 63 -6.06 8.87 9.16
N GLY A 64 -5.08 8.32 8.43
CA GLY A 64 -4.38 8.99 7.35
C GLY A 64 -5.30 9.39 6.19
N ASN A 65 -6.23 8.53 5.78
CA ASN A 65 -7.21 8.85 4.74
C ASN A 65 -8.13 10.00 5.17
N ILE A 66 -8.58 10.00 6.42
CA ILE A 66 -9.46 11.05 6.97
C ILE A 66 -8.76 12.41 6.97
N ILE A 67 -7.51 12.48 7.48
CA ILE A 67 -6.80 13.74 7.57
C ILE A 67 -6.41 14.25 6.17
N ASN A 68 -6.13 13.36 5.22
CA ASN A 68 -5.88 13.74 3.84
C ASN A 68 -7.14 14.39 3.23
N ASP A 69 -8.31 13.76 3.35
CA ASP A 69 -9.56 14.31 2.83
C ASP A 69 -9.96 15.62 3.55
N TYR A 70 -9.56 15.81 4.82
CA TYR A 70 -9.75 17.07 5.55
C TYR A 70 -8.98 18.23 4.92
N PHE A 71 -7.71 18.04 4.54
CA PHE A 71 -6.91 19.07 3.89
C PHE A 71 -7.25 19.27 2.41
N ASP A 72 -7.89 18.28 1.77
CA ASP A 72 -8.25 18.30 0.36
C ASP A 72 -9.67 18.81 0.06
N ILE A 73 -10.47 19.19 1.04
CA ILE A 73 -11.87 19.58 0.85
C ILE A 73 -12.04 20.54 -0.33
N ASN A 74 -11.24 21.60 -0.40
CA ASN A 74 -11.35 22.62 -1.43
C ASN A 74 -10.90 22.12 -2.82
N ILE A 75 -9.86 21.32 -2.86
CA ILE A 75 -9.32 20.70 -4.09
C ILE A 75 -10.34 19.70 -4.64
N ASP A 76 -10.90 18.86 -3.76
CA ASP A 76 -11.88 17.83 -4.12
C ASP A 76 -13.22 18.43 -4.59
N LEU A 77 -13.60 19.61 -4.11
CA LEU A 77 -14.76 20.32 -4.64
C LEU A 77 -14.62 20.68 -6.12
N VAL A 78 -13.38 20.83 -6.62
CA VAL A 78 -13.11 21.08 -8.04
C VAL A 78 -12.95 19.77 -8.82
N ASN A 79 -12.12 18.84 -8.29
CA ASN A 79 -11.79 17.61 -9.01
C ASN A 79 -12.94 16.57 -8.96
N LYS A 80 -13.59 16.42 -7.79
CA LYS A 80 -14.55 15.33 -7.52
C LYS A 80 -15.70 15.79 -6.63
N PRO A 81 -16.51 16.81 -7.03
CA PRO A 81 -17.53 17.45 -6.18
C PRO A 81 -18.58 16.47 -5.61
N GLY A 82 -18.84 15.37 -6.35
CA GLY A 82 -19.75 14.31 -5.91
C GLY A 82 -19.17 13.35 -4.85
N LYS A 83 -17.85 13.38 -4.63
CA LYS A 83 -17.16 12.48 -3.70
C LYS A 83 -16.81 13.13 -2.35
N VAL A 84 -16.99 14.45 -2.20
CA VAL A 84 -16.70 15.19 -0.96
C VAL A 84 -17.65 14.72 0.15
N ILE A 85 -17.08 14.25 1.25
CA ILE A 85 -17.80 13.69 2.41
C ILE A 85 -17.75 14.67 3.59
N ILE A 86 -16.56 15.21 3.88
CA ILE A 86 -16.36 16.17 4.97
C ILE A 86 -17.05 17.48 4.59
N SER A 87 -17.68 18.11 5.54
CA SER A 87 -18.56 19.29 5.42
C SER A 87 -19.93 19.00 4.81
N LYS A 88 -20.13 17.88 4.09
CA LYS A 88 -21.45 17.50 3.53
C LYS A 88 -22.20 16.51 4.43
N TYR A 89 -21.50 15.50 4.96
CA TYR A 89 -22.08 14.44 5.79
C TYR A 89 -21.44 14.33 7.17
N ILE A 90 -20.17 14.76 7.33
CA ILE A 90 -19.39 14.71 8.55
C ILE A 90 -18.82 16.10 8.80
N HIS A 91 -19.04 16.67 9.99
CA HIS A 91 -18.46 17.96 10.37
C HIS A 91 -16.93 17.87 10.49
N ARG A 92 -16.23 18.98 10.19
CA ARG A 92 -14.76 19.05 10.17
C ARG A 92 -14.10 18.62 11.48
N HIS A 93 -14.66 19.02 12.62
CA HIS A 93 -14.10 18.65 13.94
C HIS A 93 -14.21 17.15 14.22
N TRP A 94 -15.27 16.48 13.74
CA TRP A 94 -15.36 15.01 13.84
C TRP A 94 -14.31 14.30 12.99
N ALA A 95 -13.95 14.85 11.84
CA ALA A 95 -12.88 14.29 11.02
C ALA A 95 -11.52 14.36 11.76
N ILE A 96 -11.19 15.49 12.39
CA ILE A 96 -9.99 15.62 13.20
C ILE A 96 -10.02 14.65 14.39
N LEU A 97 -11.14 14.57 15.12
CA LEU A 97 -11.28 13.65 16.25
C LEU A 97 -11.07 12.19 15.82
N TRP A 98 -11.71 11.76 14.73
CA TRP A 98 -11.54 10.41 14.21
C TRP A 98 -10.11 10.13 13.77
N HIS A 99 -9.42 11.10 13.12
CA HIS A 99 -8.00 10.95 12.81
C HIS A 99 -7.17 10.69 14.07
N ILE A 100 -7.35 11.50 15.12
CA ILE A 100 -6.61 11.35 16.38
C ILE A 100 -6.91 10.01 17.04
N VAL A 101 -8.19 9.65 17.18
CA VAL A 101 -8.60 8.41 17.85
C VAL A 101 -8.06 7.18 17.13
N LEU A 102 -8.26 7.10 15.81
CA LEU A 102 -7.81 5.94 15.02
C LEU A 102 -6.27 5.81 15.02
N SER A 103 -5.56 6.94 14.85
CA SER A 103 -4.10 6.95 14.87
C SER A 103 -3.55 6.55 16.24
N LEU A 104 -4.13 7.10 17.33
CA LEU A 104 -3.72 6.76 18.69
C LEU A 104 -3.98 5.27 18.99
N CYS A 105 -5.16 4.75 18.65
CA CYS A 105 -5.48 3.32 18.82
C CYS A 105 -4.50 2.45 18.04
N GLY A 106 -4.15 2.82 16.80
CA GLY A 106 -3.17 2.09 16.01
C GLY A 106 -1.77 2.08 16.66
N VAL A 107 -1.29 3.21 17.17
CA VAL A 107 0.00 3.29 17.87
C VAL A 107 -0.03 2.46 19.17
N LEU A 108 -1.09 2.60 19.98
CA LEU A 108 -1.23 1.84 21.23
C LEU A 108 -1.28 0.33 20.99
N LEU A 109 -1.93 -0.14 19.92
CA LEU A 109 -1.90 -1.55 19.52
C LEU A 109 -0.47 -2.00 19.16
N GLY A 110 0.29 -1.17 18.43
CA GLY A 110 1.69 -1.45 18.14
C GLY A 110 2.54 -1.60 19.39
N ILE A 111 2.39 -0.68 20.36
CA ILE A 111 3.07 -0.75 21.67
C ILE A 111 2.64 -2.00 22.43
N PHE A 112 1.35 -2.33 22.43
CA PHE A 112 0.84 -3.54 23.07
C PHE A 112 1.47 -4.81 22.51
N ILE A 113 1.55 -4.93 21.16
CA ILE A 113 2.19 -6.07 20.50
C ILE A 113 3.68 -6.12 20.89
N GLU A 114 4.40 -4.98 20.82
CA GLU A 114 5.80 -4.87 21.19
C GLU A 114 6.07 -5.40 22.62
N LEU A 115 5.26 -4.99 23.58
CA LEU A 115 5.38 -5.44 24.97
C LEU A 115 5.09 -6.93 25.17
N ARG A 116 4.25 -7.52 24.31
CA ARG A 116 3.85 -8.95 24.40
C ARG A 116 4.77 -9.89 23.63
N THR A 117 5.32 -9.42 22.51
CA THR A 117 6.09 -10.26 21.59
C THR A 117 7.59 -9.92 21.59
N HIS A 118 7.99 -8.90 22.35
CA HIS A 118 9.35 -8.34 22.35
C HIS A 118 9.84 -7.89 20.95
N ALA A 119 8.89 -7.61 20.04
CA ALA A 119 9.21 -7.01 18.75
C ALA A 119 9.73 -5.59 18.95
N TYR A 120 10.95 -5.30 18.51
CA TYR A 120 11.59 -4.01 18.77
C TYR A 120 10.93 -2.86 17.99
N LEU A 121 10.75 -1.71 18.67
CA LEU A 121 10.39 -0.41 18.06
C LEU A 121 9.10 -0.41 17.23
N LEU A 122 8.20 -1.38 17.41
CA LEU A 122 6.96 -1.46 16.62
C LEU A 122 6.03 -0.27 16.91
N GLY A 123 5.93 0.15 18.17
CA GLY A 123 5.18 1.35 18.56
C GLY A 123 5.76 2.62 17.93
N LEU A 124 7.10 2.75 17.92
CA LEU A 124 7.79 3.89 17.31
C LEU A 124 7.60 3.94 15.79
N THR A 125 7.69 2.80 15.10
CA THR A 125 7.47 2.75 13.65
C THR A 125 6.02 3.08 13.28
N ASN A 126 5.05 2.65 14.07
CA ASN A 126 3.65 3.02 13.90
C ASN A 126 3.44 4.53 14.09
N LEU A 127 4.07 5.14 15.11
CA LEU A 127 4.05 6.58 15.31
C LEU A 127 4.68 7.32 14.12
N ALA A 128 5.81 6.82 13.60
CA ALA A 128 6.45 7.39 12.42
C ALA A 128 5.53 7.33 11.19
N CYS A 129 4.77 6.24 10.98
CA CYS A 129 3.76 6.15 9.92
C CYS A 129 2.66 7.21 10.07
N VAL A 130 2.15 7.44 11.29
CA VAL A 130 1.16 8.50 11.57
C VAL A 130 1.72 9.88 11.22
N VAL A 131 2.93 10.18 11.68
CA VAL A 131 3.61 11.46 11.41
C VAL A 131 3.85 11.65 9.91
N LEU A 132 4.31 10.63 9.20
CA LEU A 132 4.54 10.68 7.75
C LEU A 132 3.23 10.92 6.98
N LEU A 133 2.13 10.26 7.36
CA LEU A 133 0.81 10.47 6.74
C LEU A 133 0.28 11.89 7.01
N PHE A 134 0.54 12.44 8.19
CA PHE A 134 0.15 13.81 8.54
C PHE A 134 0.97 14.83 7.72
N ILE A 135 2.30 14.70 7.69
CA ILE A 135 3.18 15.55 6.89
C ILE A 135 2.86 15.44 5.39
N TYR A 136 2.58 14.22 4.91
CA TYR A 136 2.11 14.00 3.55
C TYR A 136 0.87 14.84 3.26
N SER A 137 -0.13 14.78 4.13
CA SER A 137 -1.42 15.46 3.93
C SER A 137 -1.31 16.99 3.89
N ILE A 138 -0.36 17.58 4.63
CA ILE A 138 -0.19 19.03 4.71
C ILE A 138 0.75 19.55 3.61
N VAL A 139 1.89 18.88 3.41
CA VAL A 139 3.01 19.45 2.66
C VAL A 139 3.41 18.61 1.45
N LEU A 140 3.67 17.30 1.65
CA LEU A 140 4.40 16.51 0.66
C LEU A 140 3.57 16.23 -0.60
N LYS A 141 2.27 16.05 -0.48
CA LYS A 141 1.37 15.82 -1.61
C LYS A 141 1.32 17.00 -2.60
N ARG A 142 1.68 18.20 -2.14
CA ARG A 142 1.71 19.41 -2.99
C ARG A 142 3.03 19.59 -3.73
N LYS A 143 4.02 18.73 -3.44
CA LYS A 143 5.37 18.78 -4.01
C LYS A 143 5.57 17.69 -5.06
N PRO A 144 6.46 17.90 -6.05
CA PRO A 144 6.71 16.90 -7.09
C PRO A 144 7.34 15.64 -6.50
N LEU A 145 6.74 14.50 -6.77
CA LEU A 145 7.16 13.15 -6.39
C LEU A 145 7.31 12.85 -4.91
N SER A 146 7.57 13.84 -4.04
CA SER A 146 7.83 13.57 -2.62
C SER A 146 6.66 12.88 -1.93
N GLY A 147 5.43 13.33 -2.21
CA GLY A 147 4.22 12.68 -1.71
C GLY A 147 4.02 11.27 -2.27
N ASN A 148 4.21 11.11 -3.59
CA ASN A 148 4.06 9.83 -4.27
C ASN A 148 5.05 8.79 -3.73
N ILE A 149 6.31 9.19 -3.48
CA ILE A 149 7.35 8.33 -2.90
C ILE A 149 6.98 7.93 -1.46
N VAL A 150 6.52 8.88 -0.62
CA VAL A 150 6.13 8.57 0.76
C VAL A 150 4.97 7.57 0.81
N ILE A 151 3.93 7.75 0.01
CA ILE A 151 2.82 6.79 -0.05
C ILE A 151 3.29 5.43 -0.59
N ALA A 152 4.19 5.40 -1.58
CA ALA A 152 4.77 4.16 -2.08
C ALA A 152 5.60 3.44 -1.02
N LEU A 153 6.42 4.17 -0.23
CA LEU A 153 7.18 3.61 0.88
C LEU A 153 6.28 3.09 2.00
N LEU A 154 5.22 3.83 2.37
CA LEU A 154 4.25 3.36 3.36
C LEU A 154 3.48 2.13 2.88
N THR A 155 3.21 2.04 1.56
CA THR A 155 2.60 0.84 0.98
C THR A 155 3.56 -0.35 1.03
N ALA A 156 4.84 -0.16 0.71
CA ALA A 156 5.87 -1.20 0.88
C ALA A 156 6.03 -1.60 2.35
N TRP A 157 5.93 -0.64 3.27
CA TRP A 157 6.01 -0.88 4.71
C TRP A 157 4.92 -1.84 5.20
N THR A 158 3.76 -1.91 4.56
CA THR A 158 2.71 -2.87 4.96
C THR A 158 3.18 -4.33 4.86
N VAL A 159 4.13 -4.65 3.99
CA VAL A 159 4.78 -5.96 3.91
C VAL A 159 5.96 -6.03 4.88
N LEU A 160 6.83 -5.01 4.84
CA LEU A 160 8.06 -4.97 5.63
C LEU A 160 7.80 -5.09 7.14
N VAL A 161 6.72 -4.50 7.64
CA VAL A 161 6.41 -4.48 9.09
C VAL A 161 6.17 -5.88 9.66
N VAL A 162 5.66 -6.82 8.86
CA VAL A 162 5.45 -8.21 9.29
C VAL A 162 6.81 -8.87 9.58
N THR A 163 7.75 -8.77 8.65
CA THR A 163 9.12 -9.28 8.87
C THR A 163 9.87 -8.48 9.94
N PHE A 164 9.63 -7.17 10.02
CA PHE A 164 10.23 -6.31 11.03
C PHE A 164 9.83 -6.74 12.45
N ALA A 165 8.59 -7.15 12.66
CA ALA A 165 8.13 -7.68 13.95
C ALA A 165 8.81 -8.99 14.37
N GLU A 166 9.47 -9.69 13.44
CA GLU A 166 10.20 -10.95 13.68
C GLU A 166 11.73 -10.75 13.82
N THR A 167 12.24 -9.51 13.72
CA THR A 167 13.70 -9.24 13.65
C THR A 167 14.48 -9.75 14.85
N ASN A 168 13.92 -9.68 16.07
CA ASN A 168 14.55 -10.18 17.29
C ASN A 168 14.79 -11.70 17.27
N VAL A 169 13.93 -12.48 16.62
CA VAL A 169 14.06 -13.94 16.48
C VAL A 169 14.88 -14.29 15.24
N LEU A 170 14.70 -13.56 14.15
CA LEU A 170 15.45 -13.78 12.89
C LEU A 170 16.95 -13.60 13.08
N PHE A 171 17.37 -12.54 13.79
CA PHE A 171 18.78 -12.19 13.99
C PHE A 171 19.32 -12.60 15.38
N ALA A 172 18.62 -13.46 16.10
CA ALA A 172 19.14 -14.03 17.34
C ALA A 172 20.38 -14.92 17.08
N GLU A 173 21.32 -14.92 18.02
CA GLU A 173 22.49 -15.78 17.93
C GLU A 173 22.08 -17.26 17.85
N GLY A 174 22.68 -18.00 16.88
CA GLY A 174 22.31 -19.40 16.63
C GLY A 174 20.95 -19.60 15.98
N SER A 175 20.38 -18.60 15.33
CA SER A 175 19.12 -18.74 14.58
C SER A 175 19.30 -19.75 13.44
N VAL A 176 18.43 -20.77 13.41
CA VAL A 176 18.36 -21.78 12.33
C VAL A 176 17.33 -21.41 11.26
N LEU A 177 16.71 -20.22 11.36
CA LEU A 177 15.70 -19.76 10.44
C LEU A 177 16.28 -19.49 9.04
N PRO A 178 15.49 -19.70 7.97
CA PRO A 178 15.93 -19.42 6.60
C PRO A 178 15.85 -17.91 6.30
N ILE A 179 16.69 -17.12 6.98
CA ILE A 179 16.70 -15.64 6.93
C ILE A 179 16.76 -15.15 5.49
N SER A 180 17.62 -15.75 4.66
CA SER A 180 17.79 -15.35 3.26
C SER A 180 16.49 -15.53 2.44
N LYS A 181 15.73 -16.64 2.66
CA LYS A 181 14.44 -16.90 1.99
C LYS A 181 13.40 -15.86 2.40
N ILE A 182 13.25 -15.63 3.71
CA ILE A 182 12.29 -14.65 4.26
C ILE A 182 12.61 -13.25 3.73
N THR A 183 13.87 -12.81 3.85
CA THR A 183 14.28 -11.46 3.44
C THR A 183 14.10 -11.24 1.94
N ARG A 184 14.45 -12.22 1.08
CA ARG A 184 14.23 -12.12 -0.37
C ARG A 184 12.76 -11.95 -0.72
N LEU A 185 11.87 -12.77 -0.13
CA LEU A 185 10.44 -12.67 -0.37
C LEU A 185 9.88 -11.34 0.16
N THR A 186 10.31 -10.89 1.34
CA THR A 186 9.91 -9.60 1.91
C THR A 186 10.23 -8.44 0.97
N PHE A 187 11.49 -8.33 0.52
CA PHE A 187 11.88 -7.24 -0.38
C PHE A 187 11.27 -7.37 -1.77
N LEU A 188 11.01 -8.59 -2.25
CA LEU A 188 10.32 -8.81 -3.50
C LEU A 188 8.89 -8.24 -3.45
N TYR A 189 8.09 -8.65 -2.48
CA TYR A 189 6.70 -8.17 -2.34
C TYR A 189 6.64 -6.68 -1.99
N ALA A 190 7.53 -6.19 -1.12
CA ALA A 190 7.63 -4.77 -0.80
C ALA A 190 8.03 -3.93 -2.02
N GLY A 191 8.94 -4.42 -2.85
CA GLY A 191 9.35 -3.76 -4.10
C GLY A 191 8.20 -3.67 -5.12
N PHE A 192 7.45 -4.74 -5.32
CA PHE A 192 6.26 -4.71 -6.16
C PHE A 192 5.19 -3.75 -5.62
N ALA A 193 4.94 -3.77 -4.30
CA ALA A 193 4.01 -2.86 -3.66
C ALA A 193 4.42 -1.39 -3.84
N PHE A 194 5.72 -1.10 -3.69
CA PHE A 194 6.30 0.24 -3.93
C PHE A 194 6.07 0.71 -5.36
N ILE A 195 6.45 -0.10 -6.36
CA ILE A 195 6.36 0.28 -7.77
C ILE A 195 4.91 0.54 -8.16
N LEU A 196 3.99 -0.37 -7.82
CA LEU A 196 2.58 -0.23 -8.16
C LEU A 196 1.93 0.96 -7.46
N ALA A 197 2.27 1.22 -6.19
CA ALA A 197 1.79 2.38 -5.47
C ALA A 197 2.31 3.68 -6.09
N LEU A 198 3.61 3.75 -6.42
CA LEU A 198 4.23 4.91 -7.06
C LEU A 198 3.57 5.22 -8.42
N VAL A 199 3.44 4.22 -9.28
CA VAL A 199 2.75 4.32 -10.57
C VAL A 199 1.32 4.84 -10.38
N ARG A 200 0.59 4.27 -9.42
CA ARG A 200 -0.79 4.66 -9.16
C ARG A 200 -0.92 6.11 -8.67
N GLU A 201 -0.07 6.54 -7.75
CA GLU A 201 -0.13 7.90 -7.23
C GLU A 201 0.22 8.94 -8.31
N VAL A 202 1.20 8.69 -9.18
CA VAL A 202 1.50 9.60 -10.31
C VAL A 202 0.34 9.63 -11.32
N ILE A 203 -0.33 8.50 -11.60
CA ILE A 203 -1.54 8.47 -12.45
C ILE A 203 -2.68 9.29 -11.82
N LYS A 204 -2.83 9.27 -10.49
CA LYS A 204 -3.83 10.10 -9.79
C LYS A 204 -3.48 11.59 -9.87
N ASP A 205 -2.20 11.94 -9.77
CA ASP A 205 -1.78 13.33 -9.98
C ASP A 205 -2.10 13.82 -11.40
N MET A 206 -2.00 12.94 -12.41
CA MET A 206 -2.44 13.28 -13.78
C MET A 206 -3.97 13.42 -13.88
N GLU A 207 -4.75 12.63 -13.11
CA GLU A 207 -6.22 12.76 -13.03
C GLU A 207 -6.63 14.10 -12.41
N ASP A 208 -5.89 14.55 -11.38
CA ASP A 208 -6.29 15.65 -10.49
C ASP A 208 -5.65 17.01 -10.85
N VAL A 209 -4.90 17.13 -11.97
CA VAL A 209 -4.16 18.34 -12.41
C VAL A 209 -5.02 19.62 -12.37
N ASN A 210 -6.30 19.54 -12.75
CA ASN A 210 -7.17 20.71 -12.84
C ASN A 210 -7.47 21.37 -11.48
N GLY A 211 -7.76 20.58 -10.45
CA GLY A 211 -7.98 21.11 -9.11
C GLY A 211 -6.68 21.48 -8.43
N ASP A 212 -5.66 20.63 -8.53
CA ASP A 212 -4.36 20.83 -7.91
C ASP A 212 -3.70 22.12 -8.37
N SER A 213 -3.76 22.42 -9.68
CA SER A 213 -3.20 23.67 -10.24
C SER A 213 -3.91 24.91 -9.70
N ARG A 214 -5.25 24.88 -9.52
CA ARG A 214 -6.03 26.00 -8.98
C ARG A 214 -5.68 26.35 -7.54
N TYR A 215 -5.25 25.36 -6.76
CA TYR A 215 -4.87 25.55 -5.35
C TYR A 215 -3.35 25.63 -5.13
N GLY A 216 -2.58 25.87 -6.19
CA GLY A 216 -1.15 26.12 -6.12
C GLY A 216 -0.30 24.91 -5.79
N CYS A 217 -0.83 23.68 -5.98
CA CYS A 217 -0.03 22.48 -5.89
C CYS A 217 0.98 22.41 -7.02
N ARG A 218 2.17 21.89 -6.72
CA ARG A 218 3.27 21.72 -7.68
C ARG A 218 3.58 20.23 -7.83
N THR A 219 2.55 19.45 -8.19
CA THR A 219 2.70 18.01 -8.44
C THR A 219 3.55 17.78 -9.71
N PHE A 220 4.06 16.57 -9.87
CA PHE A 220 4.97 16.25 -10.97
C PHE A 220 4.39 16.58 -12.36
N PRO A 221 3.13 16.19 -12.68
CA PRO A 221 2.53 16.55 -13.97
C PRO A 221 2.29 18.06 -14.15
N ILE A 222 2.10 18.83 -13.07
CA ILE A 222 1.92 20.30 -13.15
C ILE A 222 3.25 20.99 -13.47
N LEU A 223 4.35 20.57 -12.85
CA LEU A 223 5.66 21.20 -13.06
C LEU A 223 6.33 20.78 -14.37
N PHE A 224 6.29 19.50 -14.71
CA PHE A 224 7.05 18.93 -15.81
C PHE A 224 6.17 18.58 -17.03
N GLY A 225 4.85 18.73 -16.89
CA GLY A 225 3.88 18.42 -17.93
C GLY A 225 3.45 16.95 -17.95
N LEU A 226 2.29 16.70 -18.56
CA LEU A 226 1.68 15.36 -18.66
C LEU A 226 2.57 14.35 -19.39
N ASN A 227 3.33 14.80 -20.41
CA ASN A 227 4.20 13.91 -21.18
C ASN A 227 5.38 13.39 -20.32
N ALA A 228 5.98 14.23 -19.49
CA ALA A 228 7.03 13.81 -18.57
C ALA A 228 6.47 12.81 -17.53
N ALA A 229 5.26 13.05 -17.02
CA ALA A 229 4.59 12.13 -16.10
C ALA A 229 4.30 10.76 -16.76
N ARG A 230 3.87 10.74 -18.02
CA ARG A 230 3.69 9.50 -18.80
C ARG A 230 4.99 8.74 -18.97
N ILE A 231 6.07 9.42 -19.33
CA ILE A 231 7.39 8.80 -19.48
C ILE A 231 7.85 8.20 -18.12
N PHE A 232 7.70 8.95 -17.04
CA PHE A 232 8.03 8.46 -15.70
C PHE A 232 7.26 7.18 -15.35
N VAL A 233 5.94 7.18 -15.53
CA VAL A 233 5.09 5.99 -15.32
C VAL A 233 5.49 4.84 -16.24
N ALA A 234 5.80 5.13 -17.51
CA ALA A 234 6.22 4.12 -18.50
C ALA A 234 7.52 3.43 -18.07
N VAL A 235 8.52 4.17 -17.59
CA VAL A 235 9.78 3.61 -17.09
C VAL A 235 9.53 2.64 -15.94
N TRP A 236 8.73 3.02 -14.95
CA TRP A 236 8.40 2.14 -13.83
C TRP A 236 7.56 0.93 -14.23
N LEU A 237 6.69 1.06 -15.24
CA LEU A 237 5.96 -0.09 -15.80
C LEU A 237 6.88 -1.05 -16.56
N VAL A 238 7.90 -0.54 -17.27
CA VAL A 238 8.92 -1.40 -17.91
C VAL A 238 9.73 -2.15 -16.85
N VAL A 239 10.16 -1.47 -15.77
CA VAL A 239 10.84 -2.13 -14.64
C VAL A 239 9.95 -3.21 -14.02
N LEU A 240 8.67 -2.91 -13.78
CA LEU A 240 7.70 -3.87 -13.25
C LEU A 240 7.56 -5.10 -14.17
N LEU A 241 7.39 -4.87 -15.49
CA LEU A 241 7.23 -5.95 -16.46
C LEU A 241 8.49 -6.82 -16.56
N ALA A 242 9.68 -6.21 -16.52
CA ALA A 242 10.95 -6.94 -16.51
C ALA A 242 11.06 -7.83 -15.25
N LEU A 243 10.75 -7.29 -14.06
CA LEU A 243 10.77 -8.06 -12.82
C LEU A 243 9.75 -9.20 -12.83
N LEU A 244 8.51 -8.95 -13.31
CA LEU A 244 7.48 -9.98 -13.44
C LEU A 244 7.90 -11.08 -14.42
N ALA A 245 8.51 -10.73 -15.55
CA ALA A 245 9.00 -11.69 -16.54
C ALA A 245 10.13 -12.58 -15.95
N ILE A 246 11.11 -11.96 -15.27
CA ILE A 246 12.18 -12.70 -14.59
C ILE A 246 11.60 -13.67 -13.57
N MET A 247 10.66 -13.20 -12.72
CA MET A 247 10.03 -14.06 -11.71
C MET A 247 9.23 -15.19 -12.34
N THR A 248 8.50 -14.90 -13.43
CA THR A 248 7.72 -15.94 -14.15
C THR A 248 8.63 -17.01 -14.73
N ILE A 249 9.76 -16.62 -15.35
CA ILE A 249 10.75 -17.57 -15.88
C ILE A 249 11.38 -18.38 -14.74
N TYR A 250 11.71 -17.72 -13.62
CA TYR A 250 12.28 -18.37 -12.45
C TYR A 250 11.37 -19.44 -11.87
N VAL A 251 10.09 -19.18 -11.68
CA VAL A 251 9.16 -20.17 -11.11
C VAL A 251 8.87 -21.32 -12.07
N LEU A 252 8.99 -21.10 -13.39
CA LEU A 252 8.83 -22.17 -14.39
C LEU A 252 9.90 -23.26 -14.27
N GLN A 253 11.12 -22.93 -13.82
CA GLN A 253 12.21 -23.90 -13.61
C GLN A 253 11.86 -24.96 -12.55
N PHE A 254 10.95 -24.61 -11.62
CA PHE A 254 10.47 -25.51 -10.57
C PHE A 254 9.18 -26.25 -10.96
N GLY A 255 8.71 -26.10 -12.19
CA GLY A 255 7.45 -26.71 -12.64
C GLY A 255 6.17 -26.03 -12.12
N TRP A 256 6.25 -24.79 -11.64
CA TRP A 256 5.12 -24.04 -11.06
C TRP A 256 4.25 -23.39 -12.17
N TRP A 257 3.74 -24.21 -13.07
CA TRP A 257 2.99 -23.76 -14.26
C TRP A 257 1.78 -22.90 -13.93
N LEU A 258 1.04 -23.26 -12.86
CA LEU A 258 -0.15 -22.53 -12.44
C LEU A 258 0.18 -21.12 -11.98
N SER A 259 1.26 -20.96 -11.19
CA SER A 259 1.78 -19.67 -10.74
C SER A 259 2.24 -18.81 -11.92
N ALA A 260 2.95 -19.39 -12.87
CA ALA A 260 3.42 -18.71 -14.07
C ALA A 260 2.26 -18.26 -14.97
N LEU A 261 1.24 -19.12 -15.16
CA LEU A 261 0.01 -18.78 -15.89
C LEU A 261 -0.73 -17.63 -15.21
N TYR A 262 -0.91 -17.71 -13.88
CA TYR A 262 -1.54 -16.65 -13.08
C TYR A 262 -0.80 -15.30 -13.24
N CYS A 263 0.54 -15.29 -13.05
CA CYS A 263 1.35 -14.09 -13.22
C CYS A 263 1.21 -13.51 -14.63
N THR A 264 1.23 -14.36 -15.65
CA THR A 264 1.11 -13.90 -17.04
C THR A 264 -0.26 -13.27 -17.29
N VAL A 265 -1.35 -13.94 -16.92
CA VAL A 265 -2.71 -13.50 -17.25
C VAL A 265 -3.16 -12.32 -16.40
N LEU A 266 -2.87 -12.32 -15.09
CA LEU A 266 -3.44 -11.34 -14.16
C LEU A 266 -2.46 -10.21 -13.76
N LEU A 267 -1.17 -10.34 -14.05
CA LEU A 267 -0.19 -9.29 -13.77
C LEU A 267 0.45 -8.74 -15.04
N ILE A 268 1.05 -9.59 -15.89
CA ILE A 268 1.79 -9.14 -17.08
C ILE A 268 0.84 -8.55 -18.12
N LEU A 269 -0.20 -9.27 -18.54
CA LEU A 269 -1.11 -8.79 -19.57
C LEU A 269 -1.85 -7.49 -19.18
N PRO A 270 -2.39 -7.32 -17.95
CA PRO A 270 -2.97 -6.06 -17.51
C PRO A 270 -1.95 -4.92 -17.44
N SER A 271 -0.69 -5.20 -17.05
CA SER A 271 0.38 -4.18 -17.03
C SER A 271 0.75 -3.72 -18.44
N ILE A 272 0.79 -4.63 -19.44
CA ILE A 272 0.97 -4.27 -20.86
C ILE A 272 -0.22 -3.44 -21.36
N LYS A 273 -1.46 -3.81 -20.99
CA LYS A 273 -2.66 -3.03 -21.31
C LYS A 273 -2.59 -1.62 -20.74
N LEU A 274 -2.15 -1.50 -19.47
CA LEU A 274 -1.94 -0.22 -18.79
C LEU A 274 -0.91 0.62 -19.55
N PHE A 275 0.25 0.04 -19.91
CA PHE A 275 1.31 0.69 -20.67
C PHE A 275 0.81 1.23 -22.03
N LYS A 276 0.08 0.40 -22.80
CA LYS A 276 -0.49 0.80 -24.08
C LYS A 276 -1.52 1.93 -23.95
N LYS A 277 -2.32 1.90 -22.86
CA LYS A 277 -3.35 2.91 -22.60
C LYS A 277 -2.73 4.25 -22.21
N LEU A 278 -1.58 4.27 -21.54
CA LEU A 278 -0.92 5.43 -20.97
C LEU A 278 -0.69 6.56 -22.00
N PHE A 279 -0.23 6.21 -23.20
CA PHE A 279 0.07 7.19 -24.26
C PHE A 279 -1.15 7.62 -25.09
N LYS A 280 -2.28 6.90 -24.96
CA LYS A 280 -3.54 7.22 -25.64
C LYS A 280 -4.49 8.04 -24.76
N SER A 281 -4.26 8.08 -23.47
CA SER A 281 -5.15 8.72 -22.50
C SER A 281 -4.87 10.21 -22.40
N ASN A 282 -5.93 11.02 -22.53
CA ASN A 282 -5.85 12.48 -22.44
C ASN A 282 -6.79 13.06 -21.38
N ASP A 283 -7.83 12.34 -21.00
CA ASP A 283 -8.88 12.82 -20.11
C ASP A 283 -8.73 12.26 -18.69
N GLY A 284 -9.25 13.01 -17.69
CA GLY A 284 -9.28 12.58 -16.30
C GLY A 284 -10.03 11.24 -16.10
N LYS A 285 -11.06 10.95 -16.93
CA LYS A 285 -11.77 9.65 -16.91
C LYS A 285 -10.86 8.48 -17.29
N ASP A 286 -9.99 8.70 -18.25
CA ASP A 286 -9.02 7.70 -18.68
C ASP A 286 -8.01 7.39 -17.56
N PHE A 287 -7.46 8.43 -16.92
CA PHE A 287 -6.54 8.28 -15.79
C PHE A 287 -7.22 7.60 -14.60
N HIS A 288 -8.50 7.91 -14.35
CA HIS A 288 -9.30 7.20 -13.35
C HIS A 288 -9.42 5.70 -13.63
N ALA A 289 -9.73 5.33 -14.87
CA ALA A 289 -9.81 3.92 -15.28
C ALA A 289 -8.45 3.22 -15.18
N MET A 290 -7.35 3.92 -15.48
CA MET A 290 -5.97 3.40 -15.32
C MET A 290 -5.63 3.19 -13.84
N SER A 291 -5.91 4.16 -12.97
CA SER A 291 -5.71 4.05 -11.52
C SER A 291 -6.50 2.88 -10.92
N SER A 292 -7.71 2.62 -11.44
CA SER A 292 -8.53 1.46 -11.07
C SER A 292 -7.91 0.14 -11.55
N LEU A 293 -7.36 0.10 -12.76
CA LEU A 293 -6.65 -1.09 -13.27
C LEU A 293 -5.42 -1.42 -12.43
N VAL A 294 -4.65 -0.39 -12.00
CA VAL A 294 -3.51 -0.61 -11.09
C VAL A 294 -3.97 -1.25 -9.78
N LYS A 295 -5.11 -0.83 -9.21
CA LYS A 295 -5.66 -1.49 -8.01
C LYS A 295 -5.94 -2.98 -8.23
N TRP A 296 -6.48 -3.35 -9.39
CA TRP A 296 -6.71 -4.76 -9.73
C TRP A 296 -5.40 -5.54 -9.85
N ILE A 297 -4.36 -4.93 -10.45
CA ILE A 297 -3.02 -5.54 -10.51
C ILE A 297 -2.43 -5.70 -9.11
N MET A 298 -2.60 -4.70 -8.22
CA MET A 298 -2.18 -4.79 -6.81
C MET A 298 -2.87 -5.96 -6.09
N LEU A 299 -4.19 -6.08 -6.23
CA LEU A 299 -4.93 -7.19 -5.63
C LEU A 299 -4.46 -8.54 -6.16
N ALA A 300 -4.32 -8.67 -7.48
CA ALA A 300 -3.80 -9.88 -8.10
C ALA A 300 -2.38 -10.20 -7.60
N GLY A 301 -1.53 -9.17 -7.42
CA GLY A 301 -0.19 -9.31 -6.84
C GLY A 301 -0.22 -9.84 -5.39
N ILE A 302 -1.11 -9.33 -4.54
CA ILE A 302 -1.28 -9.82 -3.17
C ILE A 302 -1.70 -11.30 -3.18
N LEU A 303 -2.62 -11.68 -4.06
CA LEU A 303 -3.12 -13.06 -4.16
C LEU A 303 -2.07 -14.05 -4.70
N THR A 304 -0.96 -13.60 -5.31
CA THR A 304 0.14 -14.50 -5.66
C THR A 304 0.75 -15.19 -4.45
N MET A 305 0.64 -14.60 -3.26
CA MET A 305 1.11 -15.20 -2.01
C MET A 305 0.45 -16.57 -1.75
N LEU A 306 -0.81 -16.77 -2.18
CA LEU A 306 -1.51 -18.04 -2.01
C LEU A 306 -0.83 -19.19 -2.75
N PHE A 307 -0.16 -18.92 -3.87
CA PHE A 307 0.56 -19.94 -4.61
C PHE A 307 1.83 -20.41 -3.90
N LEU A 308 2.38 -19.61 -2.97
CA LEU A 308 3.52 -20.05 -2.16
C LEU A 308 3.16 -21.25 -1.29
N VAL A 309 1.91 -21.30 -0.79
CA VAL A 309 1.43 -22.43 0.04
C VAL A 309 1.38 -23.74 -0.73
N LEU A 310 1.19 -23.69 -2.04
CA LEU A 310 1.15 -24.90 -2.89
C LEU A 310 2.55 -25.49 -3.14
N HIS A 311 3.61 -24.75 -2.77
CA HIS A 311 4.98 -25.07 -3.17
C HIS A 311 5.97 -25.04 -1.98
N ILE A 312 5.48 -24.75 -0.80
CA ILE A 312 6.18 -24.90 0.47
C ILE A 312 5.57 -26.08 1.21
#